data_863a81960a0788944c8681fc8c819227
#
_entry.id   863a81960a0788944c8681fc8c819227
#
_cell.length_a   1.000
_cell.length_b   1.000
_cell.length_c   1.000
_cell.angle_alpha   90.00
_cell.angle_beta   90.00
_cell.angle_gamma   90.00
#
_symmetry.space_group_name_H-M   'P 1'
#
loop_
_entity.id
_entity.type
_entity.pdbx_description
1 polymer ?
#
loop_
_entity_poly.entity_id
_entity_poly.type
_entity_poly.pdbx_seq_one_letter_code
_entity_poly.pdbx_strand_id
1 'polypeptide(L)'
;MKELNTQEFDTHVLENEGIVLVDFSATWCGPCKMQKPILEELESEVDFDIYSVDVDRSPELAGRYNVNAVPSMMLFKKGTLKNTLVGFQAKEVILEEVEKLK
;
A
#
# COMPACT_ATOMS: atom_id res chain seq x y z
N MET A 1 5.22 -5.16 -8.92
CA MET A 1 5.07 -4.37 -7.67
C MET A 1 6.16 -4.78 -6.70
N LYS A 2 6.94 -3.83 -6.22
CA LYS A 2 8.05 -4.13 -5.30
C LYS A 2 7.54 -4.34 -3.88
N GLU A 3 8.05 -5.40 -3.23
CA GLU A 3 7.81 -5.64 -1.80
C GLU A 3 8.91 -4.92 -1.01
N LEU A 4 8.52 -4.19 0.03
CA LEU A 4 9.45 -3.43 0.86
C LEU A 4 9.66 -4.10 2.22
N ASN A 5 10.91 -4.14 2.67
CA ASN A 5 11.23 -4.42 4.06
C ASN A 5 11.23 -3.12 4.86
N THR A 6 11.53 -3.18 6.16
CA THR A 6 11.49 -2.01 7.05
C THR A 6 12.42 -0.88 6.60
N GLN A 7 13.65 -1.21 6.18
CA GLN A 7 14.60 -0.20 5.72
C GLN A 7 14.19 0.44 4.41
N GLU A 8 13.71 -0.38 3.47
CA GLU A 8 13.25 0.10 2.17
C GLU A 8 12.00 0.96 2.31
N PHE A 9 11.15 0.64 3.28
CA PHE A 9 9.96 1.44 3.56
C PHE A 9 10.33 2.88 3.92
N ASP A 10 11.31 3.05 4.80
CA ASP A 10 11.75 4.38 5.20
C ASP A 10 12.23 5.19 3.99
N THR A 11 13.02 4.56 3.11
CA THR A 11 13.56 5.25 1.92
C THR A 11 12.47 5.52 0.88
N HIS A 12 11.65 4.52 0.56
CA HIS A 12 10.72 4.61 -0.57
C HIS A 12 9.40 5.28 -0.22
N VAL A 13 9.02 5.28 1.05
CA VAL A 13 7.73 5.82 1.49
C VAL A 13 7.90 7.08 2.32
N LEU A 14 8.64 7.00 3.43
CA LEU A 14 8.75 8.14 4.36
C LEU A 14 9.54 9.31 3.77
N GLU A 15 10.54 9.03 2.95
CA GLU A 15 11.36 10.07 2.30
C GLU A 15 10.83 10.46 0.92
N ASN A 16 9.72 9.88 0.50
CA ASN A 16 9.12 10.17 -0.80
C ASN A 16 8.28 11.45 -0.71
N GLU A 17 8.53 12.39 -1.63
CA GLU A 17 7.83 13.69 -1.65
C GLU A 17 6.45 13.61 -2.28
N GLY A 18 6.15 12.53 -3.00
CA GLY A 18 4.90 12.35 -3.72
C GLY A 18 3.89 11.50 -2.97
N ILE A 19 2.91 11.02 -3.73
CA ILE A 19 1.90 10.09 -3.25
C ILE A 19 2.44 8.67 -3.40
N VAL A 20 2.28 7.85 -2.36
CA VAL A 20 2.68 6.45 -2.36
C VAL A 20 1.53 5.61 -1.80
N LEU A 21 1.22 4.51 -2.50
CA LEU A 21 0.27 3.52 -2.00
C LEU A 21 1.06 2.31 -1.52
N VAL A 22 0.78 1.87 -0.30
CA VAL A 22 1.41 0.67 0.28
C VAL A 22 0.32 -0.34 0.62
N ASP A 23 0.41 -1.52 0.01
CA ASP A 23 -0.51 -2.63 0.25
C ASP A 23 0.08 -3.59 1.27
N PHE A 24 -0.46 -3.58 2.49
CA PHE A 24 -0.10 -4.56 3.51
C PHE A 24 -0.87 -5.85 3.23
N SER A 25 -0.17 -6.93 2.97
CA SER A 25 -0.77 -8.18 2.56
C SER A 25 -0.09 -9.40 3.19
N ALA A 26 -0.64 -10.58 2.92
CA ALA A 26 -0.08 -11.84 3.38
C ALA A 26 -0.27 -12.91 2.31
N THR A 27 0.62 -13.89 2.27
CA THR A 27 0.57 -14.94 1.25
C THR A 27 -0.63 -15.87 1.42
N TRP A 28 -1.15 -16.02 2.65
CA TRP A 28 -2.29 -16.89 2.97
C TRP A 28 -3.65 -16.21 2.75
N CYS A 29 -3.66 -14.97 2.36
CA CYS A 29 -4.88 -14.14 2.31
C CYS A 29 -5.52 -14.19 0.93
N GLY A 30 -6.74 -14.73 0.83
CA GLY A 30 -7.49 -14.81 -0.43
C GLY A 30 -7.77 -13.45 -1.06
N PRO A 31 -8.38 -12.49 -0.33
CA PRO A 31 -8.62 -11.15 -0.87
C PRO A 31 -7.34 -10.41 -1.31
N CYS A 32 -6.21 -10.68 -0.66
CA CYS A 32 -4.93 -10.10 -1.06
C CYS A 32 -4.52 -10.59 -2.45
N LYS A 33 -4.79 -11.86 -2.75
CA LYS A 33 -4.49 -12.44 -4.07
C LYS A 33 -5.33 -11.82 -5.16
N MET A 34 -6.53 -11.37 -4.84
CA MET A 34 -7.40 -10.66 -5.78
C MET A 34 -6.98 -9.20 -5.94
N GLN A 35 -6.47 -8.59 -4.87
CA GLN A 35 -6.04 -7.19 -4.88
C GLN A 35 -4.78 -6.98 -5.71
N LYS A 36 -3.86 -7.93 -5.67
CA LYS A 36 -2.55 -7.80 -6.31
C LYS A 36 -2.61 -7.50 -7.79
N PRO A 37 -3.36 -8.24 -8.63
CA PRO A 37 -3.42 -7.93 -10.07
C PRO A 37 -4.02 -6.55 -10.35
N ILE A 38 -4.96 -6.10 -9.53
CA ILE A 38 -5.52 -4.75 -9.67
C ILE A 38 -4.44 -3.69 -9.43
N LEU A 39 -3.63 -3.87 -8.40
CA LEU A 39 -2.55 -2.93 -8.09
C LEU A 39 -1.44 -2.96 -9.13
N GLU A 40 -1.13 -4.13 -9.67
CA GLU A 40 -0.13 -4.26 -10.74
C GLU A 40 -0.60 -3.59 -12.02
N GLU A 41 -1.88 -3.70 -12.33
CA GLU A 41 -2.47 -2.97 -13.47
C GLU A 41 -2.39 -1.46 -13.24
N LEU A 42 -2.77 -1.00 -12.03
CA LEU A 42 -2.67 0.41 -11.68
C LEU A 42 -1.25 0.94 -11.79
N GLU A 43 -0.29 0.17 -11.32
CA GLU A 43 1.12 0.57 -11.35
C GLU A 43 1.58 0.96 -12.75
N SER A 44 1.08 0.27 -13.77
CA SER A 44 1.42 0.57 -15.16
C SER A 44 0.69 1.78 -15.73
N GLU A 45 -0.32 2.29 -15.04
CA GLU A 45 -1.21 3.35 -15.53
C GLU A 45 -1.06 4.68 -14.81
N VAL A 46 -0.46 4.67 -13.61
CA VAL A 46 -0.42 5.86 -12.75
C VAL A 46 0.98 6.44 -12.61
N ASP A 47 1.05 7.68 -12.15
CA ASP A 47 2.32 8.40 -11.97
C ASP A 47 2.81 8.40 -10.51
N PHE A 48 2.11 7.72 -9.61
CA PHE A 48 2.56 7.58 -8.22
C PHE A 48 3.06 6.15 -7.97
N ASP A 49 3.82 5.99 -6.90
CA ASP A 49 4.46 4.71 -6.58
C ASP A 49 3.51 3.79 -5.82
N ILE A 50 3.58 2.49 -6.15
CA ILE A 50 2.80 1.45 -5.48
C ILE A 50 3.76 0.36 -5.00
N TYR A 51 3.68 0.03 -3.71
CA TYR A 51 4.52 -0.99 -3.09
C TYR A 51 3.68 -1.94 -2.27
N SER A 52 4.24 -3.10 -1.94
CA SER A 52 3.62 -4.03 -1.00
C SER A 52 4.52 -4.25 0.21
N VAL A 53 3.89 -4.61 1.32
CA VAL A 53 4.57 -5.06 2.54
C VAL A 53 3.92 -6.36 2.96
N ASP A 54 4.72 -7.40 3.16
CA ASP A 54 4.25 -8.68 3.69
C ASP A 54 4.26 -8.60 5.22
N VAL A 55 3.09 -8.71 5.85
CA VAL A 55 2.97 -8.53 7.30
C VAL A 55 3.71 -9.61 8.08
N ASP A 56 3.93 -10.79 7.48
CA ASP A 56 4.65 -11.88 8.13
C ASP A 56 6.16 -11.73 8.00
N ARG A 57 6.64 -11.13 6.90
CA ARG A 57 8.06 -10.88 6.67
C ARG A 57 8.53 -9.59 7.32
N SER A 58 7.64 -8.61 7.45
CA SER A 58 7.96 -7.31 8.05
C SER A 58 6.98 -6.97 9.16
N PRO A 59 6.98 -7.77 10.25
CA PRO A 59 6.01 -7.57 11.34
C PRO A 59 6.19 -6.23 12.05
N GLU A 60 7.39 -5.63 12.01
CA GLU A 60 7.63 -4.33 12.60
C GLU A 60 6.80 -3.24 11.93
N LEU A 61 6.67 -3.31 10.60
CA LEU A 61 5.87 -2.35 9.85
C LEU A 61 4.38 -2.51 10.15
N ALA A 62 3.90 -3.76 10.19
CA ALA A 62 2.52 -4.05 10.53
C ALA A 62 2.17 -3.52 11.93
N GLY A 63 3.09 -3.70 12.88
CA GLY A 63 2.94 -3.18 14.25
C GLY A 63 2.95 -1.67 14.30
N ARG A 64 3.85 -1.03 13.56
CA ARG A 64 3.98 0.43 13.51
C ARG A 64 2.67 1.11 13.09
N TYR A 65 1.97 0.51 12.15
CA TYR A 65 0.75 1.09 11.58
C TYR A 65 -0.53 0.39 12.04
N ASN A 66 -0.44 -0.46 13.05
CA ASN A 66 -1.60 -1.18 13.65
C ASN A 66 -2.41 -1.93 12.59
N VAL A 67 -1.73 -2.66 11.70
CA VAL A 67 -2.41 -3.45 10.68
C VAL A 67 -3.00 -4.70 11.32
N ASN A 68 -4.32 -4.73 11.45
CA ASN A 68 -5.07 -5.83 12.07
C ASN A 68 -5.78 -6.72 11.05
N ALA A 69 -5.90 -6.28 9.83
CA ALA A 69 -6.58 -7.01 8.77
C ALA A 69 -5.84 -6.80 7.46
N VAL A 70 -5.86 -7.80 6.58
CA VAL A 70 -5.26 -7.71 5.26
C VAL A 70 -6.30 -8.06 4.18
N PRO A 71 -6.23 -7.46 2.99
CA PRO A 71 -5.31 -6.39 2.64
C PRO A 71 -5.67 -5.07 3.33
N SER A 72 -4.65 -4.27 3.64
CA SER A 72 -4.85 -2.90 4.11
C SER A 72 -3.99 -2.00 3.24
N MET A 73 -4.61 -1.09 2.50
CA MET A 73 -3.89 -0.18 1.63
C MET A 73 -3.78 1.17 2.29
N MET A 74 -2.55 1.66 2.42
CA MET A 74 -2.28 2.95 3.06
C MET A 74 -1.78 3.93 2.02
N LEU A 75 -2.37 5.12 2.03
CA LEU A 75 -1.99 6.21 1.15
C LEU A 75 -1.16 7.22 1.93
N PHE A 76 0.05 7.45 1.45
CA PHE A 76 0.98 8.42 2.03
C PHE A 76 1.17 9.59 1.07
N LYS A 77 1.39 10.77 1.61
CA LYS A 77 1.80 11.94 0.84
C LYS A 77 2.86 12.70 1.63
N LYS A 78 3.99 12.96 1.01
CA LYS A 78 5.14 13.61 1.66
C LYS A 78 5.53 12.90 2.95
N GLY A 79 5.53 11.58 2.93
CA GLY A 79 5.91 10.74 4.05
C GLY A 79 4.87 10.62 5.17
N THR A 80 3.71 11.24 5.02
CA THR A 80 2.65 11.23 6.05
C THR A 80 1.49 10.35 5.62
N LEU A 81 1.04 9.47 6.51
CA LEU A 81 -0.14 8.64 6.27
C LEU A 81 -1.39 9.52 6.21
N LYS A 82 -2.10 9.45 5.08
CA LYS A 82 -3.30 10.27 4.84
C LYS A 82 -4.59 9.47 4.93
N ASN A 83 -4.59 8.20 4.51
CA ASN A 83 -5.80 7.38 4.53
C ASN A 83 -5.45 5.90 4.53
N THR A 84 -6.34 5.09 5.11
CA THR A 84 -6.22 3.63 5.13
C THR A 84 -7.50 3.03 4.58
N LEU A 85 -7.36 2.14 3.60
CA LEU A 85 -8.47 1.40 3.01
C LEU A 85 -8.33 -0.06 3.43
N VAL A 86 -9.23 -0.53 4.28
CA VAL A 86 -9.18 -1.89 4.81
C VAL A 86 -10.04 -2.82 3.96
N GLY A 87 -9.48 -3.98 3.60
CA GLY A 87 -10.15 -4.96 2.76
C GLY A 87 -9.93 -4.70 1.29
N PHE A 88 -10.45 -5.61 0.47
CA PHE A 88 -10.36 -5.52 -0.99
C PHE A 88 -11.05 -4.25 -1.50
N GLN A 89 -10.38 -3.55 -2.40
CA GLN A 89 -10.91 -2.32 -3.02
C GLN A 89 -10.83 -2.43 -4.54
N ALA A 90 -11.92 -2.01 -5.19
CA ALA A 90 -11.93 -1.89 -6.64
C ALA A 90 -11.00 -0.77 -7.08
N LYS A 91 -10.49 -0.86 -8.30
CA LYS A 91 -9.59 0.12 -8.90
C LYS A 91 -10.14 1.56 -8.80
N GLU A 92 -11.43 1.73 -9.10
CA GLU A 92 -12.08 3.03 -9.11
C GLU A 92 -12.11 3.69 -7.73
N VAL A 93 -12.27 2.87 -6.68
CA VAL A 93 -12.26 3.37 -5.29
C VAL A 93 -10.86 3.87 -4.94
N ILE A 94 -9.84 3.11 -5.31
CA ILE A 94 -8.44 3.49 -5.05
C ILE A 94 -8.12 4.81 -5.74
N LEU A 95 -8.46 4.93 -7.03
CA LEU A 95 -8.20 6.15 -7.79
C LEU A 95 -8.92 7.36 -7.23
N GLU A 96 -10.15 7.18 -6.76
CA GLU A 96 -10.91 8.25 -6.14
C GLU A 96 -10.23 8.76 -4.87
N GLU A 97 -9.73 7.86 -4.03
CA GLU A 97 -9.04 8.24 -2.79
C GLU A 97 -7.70 8.93 -3.08
N VAL A 98 -6.98 8.48 -4.09
CA VAL A 98 -5.73 9.14 -4.51
C VAL A 98 -6.01 10.55 -5.02
N GLU A 99 -7.07 10.71 -5.79
CA GLU A 99 -7.45 12.02 -6.35
C GLU A 99 -7.70 13.06 -5.26
N LYS A 100 -8.26 12.64 -4.13
CA LYS A 100 -8.49 13.53 -2.98
C LYS A 100 -7.20 14.07 -2.37
N LEU A 101 -6.07 13.41 -2.63
CA LEU A 101 -4.78 13.82 -2.07
C LEU A 101 -3.98 14.74 -3.00
N LYS A 102 -4.40 14.85 -4.23
CA LYS A 102 -3.71 15.69 -5.23
C LYS A 102 -3.95 17.18 -5.02
#